data_d44229850cf1990b05d69f99ac1e20d5
#
_entry.id   d44229850cf1990b05d69f99ac1e20d5
#
_cell.length_a   1.000
_cell.length_b   1.000
_cell.length_c   1.000
_cell.angle_alpha   90.00
_cell.angle_beta   90.00
_cell.angle_gamma   90.00
#
_symmetry.space_group_name_H-M   'P 1'
#
loop_
_entity.id
_entity.type
_entity.pdbx_description
1 polymer ?
#
loop_
_entity_poly.entity_id
_entity_poly.type
_entity_poly.pdbx_seq_one_letter_code
_entity_poly.pdbx_strand_id
1 'polypeptide(L)'
;MKKLLITLALFLTSLTSKAQEAFEGVWVMRQSSYKTVMLANDYAVVKIINYSFEDDDTVSEVILSQTNNTITTSIYNPENGFTVGMYYTIVDENTLQCVITGDIKITVLLKRE
;
A
#
# COMPACT_ATOMS: atom_id res chain seq x y z
N MET A 1 14.42 11.54 33.58
CA MET A 1 13.89 10.23 33.24
C MET A 1 12.58 10.36 32.49
N LYS A 2 11.61 11.11 33.00
CA LYS A 2 10.34 11.28 32.33
C LYS A 2 10.48 11.86 30.92
N LYS A 3 11.35 12.84 30.71
CA LYS A 3 11.60 13.44 29.40
C LYS A 3 12.25 12.42 28.44
N LEU A 4 13.13 11.59 28.93
CA LEU A 4 13.80 10.58 28.11
C LEU A 4 12.82 9.53 27.61
N LEU A 5 11.93 9.07 28.49
CA LEU A 5 10.90 8.09 28.12
C LEU A 5 9.91 8.66 27.09
N ILE A 6 9.48 9.90 27.28
CA ILE A 6 8.60 10.56 26.33
C ILE A 6 9.28 10.73 24.98
N THR A 7 10.55 11.13 24.97
CA THR A 7 11.33 11.29 23.74
C THR A 7 11.46 9.97 22.99
N LEU A 8 11.74 8.89 23.71
CA LEU A 8 11.87 7.56 23.11
C LEU A 8 10.53 7.08 22.53
N ALA A 9 9.43 7.28 23.25
CA ALA A 9 8.10 6.90 22.79
C ALA A 9 7.71 7.71 21.55
N LEU A 10 7.98 9.01 21.54
CA LEU A 10 7.72 9.85 20.38
C LEU A 10 8.55 9.44 19.17
N PHE A 11 9.81 9.07 19.40
CA PHE A 11 10.69 8.60 18.33
C PHE A 11 10.15 7.32 17.69
N LEU A 12 9.73 6.34 18.49
CA LEU A 12 9.15 5.09 17.98
C LEU A 12 7.84 5.36 17.24
N THR A 13 7.00 6.22 17.79
CA THR A 13 5.75 6.61 17.15
C THR A 13 6.01 7.31 15.82
N SER A 14 7.01 8.20 15.78
CA SER A 14 7.38 8.91 14.56
C SER A 14 7.86 7.97 13.48
N LEU A 15 8.65 6.95 13.82
CA LEU A 15 9.11 5.95 12.86
C LEU A 15 7.93 5.18 12.26
N THR A 16 6.98 4.76 13.11
CA THR A 16 5.78 4.06 12.66
C THR A 16 4.93 4.97 11.77
N SER A 17 4.70 6.21 12.21
CA SER A 17 3.94 7.19 11.43
C SER A 17 4.59 7.47 10.08
N LYS A 18 5.92 7.57 10.03
CA LYS A 18 6.64 7.81 8.78
C LYS A 18 6.45 6.65 7.80
N ALA A 19 6.49 5.41 8.29
CA ALA A 19 6.27 4.25 7.43
C ALA A 19 4.86 4.27 6.84
N GLN A 20 3.85 4.59 7.64
CA GLN A 20 2.47 4.69 7.19
C GLN A 20 2.26 5.87 6.26
N GLU A 21 2.84 7.02 6.58
CA GLU A 21 2.81 8.21 5.73
C GLU A 21 3.47 7.92 4.39
N ALA A 22 4.52 7.08 4.38
CA ALA A 22 5.19 6.72 3.15
C ALA A 22 4.29 5.92 2.21
N PHE A 23 3.36 5.15 2.75
CA PHE A 23 2.39 4.42 1.94
C PHE A 23 1.15 5.24 1.61
N GLU A 24 0.75 6.14 2.51
CA GLU A 24 -0.48 6.90 2.33
C GLU A 24 -0.42 7.79 1.09
N GLY A 25 -1.48 7.78 0.32
CA GLY A 25 -1.59 8.64 -0.84
C GLY A 25 -2.19 7.96 -2.05
N VAL A 26 -2.01 8.59 -3.20
CA VAL A 26 -2.49 8.09 -4.48
C VAL A 26 -1.28 7.68 -5.31
N TRP A 27 -1.32 6.45 -5.79
CA TRP A 27 -0.23 5.85 -6.54
C TRP A 27 -0.70 5.48 -7.94
N VAL A 28 0.10 5.79 -8.93
CA VAL A 28 -0.24 5.54 -10.32
C VAL A 28 0.82 4.67 -10.97
N MET A 29 0.36 3.74 -11.79
CA MET A 29 1.22 2.96 -12.66
C MET A 29 1.31 3.67 -14.00
N ARG A 30 2.51 3.81 -14.50
CA ARG A 30 2.74 4.48 -15.79
C ARG A 30 1.94 3.79 -16.89
N GLN A 31 1.24 4.60 -17.70
CA GLN A 31 0.43 4.13 -18.84
C GLN A 31 -0.78 3.28 -18.42
N SER A 32 -1.27 3.48 -17.21
CA SER A 32 -2.45 2.78 -16.74
C SER A 32 -3.56 3.77 -16.42
N SER A 33 -4.80 3.34 -16.64
CA SER A 33 -5.98 4.11 -16.22
C SER A 33 -6.35 3.88 -14.76
N TYR A 34 -5.59 3.03 -14.05
CA TYR A 34 -5.85 2.73 -12.65
C TYR A 34 -5.05 3.62 -11.73
N LYS A 35 -5.67 4.00 -10.63
CA LYS A 35 -4.98 4.60 -9.48
C LYS A 35 -5.18 3.72 -8.27
N THR A 36 -4.16 3.60 -7.46
CA THR A 36 -4.23 2.87 -6.19
C THR A 36 -4.20 3.90 -5.07
N VAL A 37 -5.26 3.94 -4.27
CA VAL A 37 -5.38 4.87 -3.15
C VAL A 37 -5.13 4.08 -1.87
N MET A 38 -4.13 4.50 -1.09
CA MET A 38 -3.81 3.90 0.20
C MET A 38 -4.17 4.88 1.30
N LEU A 39 -5.02 4.44 2.22
CA LEU A 39 -5.46 5.22 3.37
C LEU A 39 -4.87 4.63 4.63
N ALA A 40 -4.33 5.49 5.48
CA ALA A 40 -3.69 5.07 6.73
C ALA A 40 -4.30 5.81 7.92
N ASN A 41 -4.29 5.15 9.08
CA ASN A 41 -4.54 5.80 10.36
C ASN A 41 -3.19 5.99 11.08
N ASP A 42 -3.23 6.30 12.38
CA ASP A 42 -2.01 6.55 13.16
C ASP A 42 -1.14 5.31 13.34
N TYR A 43 -1.65 4.12 13.00
CA TYR A 43 -0.98 2.86 13.31
C TYR A 43 -0.64 2.02 12.08
N ALA A 44 -1.44 2.10 11.03
CA ALA A 44 -1.28 1.19 9.90
C ALA A 44 -2.01 1.71 8.67
N VAL A 45 -1.65 1.17 7.51
CA VAL A 45 -2.49 1.31 6.32
C VAL A 45 -3.74 0.47 6.55
N VAL A 46 -4.91 1.09 6.43
CA VAL A 46 -6.18 0.45 6.77
C VAL A 46 -7.03 0.11 5.56
N LYS A 47 -6.76 0.74 4.42
CA LYS A 47 -7.55 0.50 3.22
C LYS A 47 -6.73 0.77 1.98
N ILE A 48 -6.84 -0.13 1.00
CA ILE A 48 -6.22 0.02 -0.31
C ILE A 48 -7.31 -0.19 -1.35
N ILE A 49 -7.55 0.83 -2.16
CA ILE A 49 -8.61 0.84 -3.17
C ILE A 49 -7.99 1.10 -4.52
N ASN A 50 -8.28 0.24 -5.49
CA ASN A 50 -7.91 0.47 -6.88
C ASN A 50 -9.10 1.08 -7.59
N TYR A 51 -8.87 2.19 -8.26
CA TYR A 51 -9.89 2.96 -8.95
C TYR A 51 -9.57 3.02 -10.43
N SER A 52 -10.56 2.68 -11.28
CA SER A 52 -10.44 2.78 -12.71
C SER A 52 -11.19 4.01 -13.22
N PHE A 53 -10.49 4.88 -13.96
CA PHE A 53 -11.15 6.06 -14.54
C PHE A 53 -12.11 5.73 -15.66
N GLU A 54 -11.83 4.64 -16.38
CA GLU A 54 -12.63 4.31 -17.56
C GLU A 54 -14.00 3.80 -17.18
N ASP A 55 -14.07 3.01 -16.11
CA ASP A 55 -15.29 2.30 -15.72
C ASP A 55 -15.92 2.82 -14.44
N ASP A 56 -15.29 3.77 -13.76
CA ASP A 56 -15.70 4.22 -12.42
C ASP A 56 -15.78 3.08 -11.40
N ASP A 57 -15.11 1.97 -11.68
CA ASP A 57 -15.09 0.82 -10.79
C ASP A 57 -14.03 0.95 -9.73
N THR A 58 -14.33 0.46 -8.54
CA THR A 58 -13.37 0.37 -7.46
C THR A 58 -13.25 -1.08 -7.01
N VAL A 59 -12.00 -1.48 -6.71
CA VAL A 59 -11.72 -2.80 -6.15
C VAL A 59 -10.84 -2.61 -4.92
N SER A 60 -11.33 -3.09 -3.78
CA SER A 60 -10.57 -3.03 -2.54
C SER A 60 -9.68 -4.26 -2.40
N GLU A 61 -8.48 -4.05 -1.87
CA GLU A 61 -7.57 -5.14 -1.55
C GLU A 61 -7.74 -5.54 -0.09
N VAL A 62 -7.58 -6.83 0.18
CA VAL A 62 -7.55 -7.33 1.56
C VAL A 62 -6.11 -7.27 2.05
N ILE A 63 -5.87 -6.52 3.12
CA ILE A 63 -4.53 -6.39 3.71
C ILE A 63 -4.28 -7.62 4.57
N LEU A 64 -3.25 -8.41 4.20
CA LEU A 64 -2.90 -9.64 4.91
C LEU A 64 -1.83 -9.40 5.96
N SER A 65 -0.84 -8.56 5.64
CA SER A 65 0.22 -8.20 6.58
C SER A 65 0.89 -6.93 6.13
N GLN A 66 1.55 -6.25 7.06
CA GLN A 66 2.34 -5.08 6.74
C GLN A 66 3.49 -4.93 7.72
N THR A 67 4.57 -4.34 7.22
CA THR A 67 5.74 -3.96 8.01
C THR A 67 6.01 -2.47 7.79
N ASN A 68 7.13 -1.97 8.27
CA ASN A 68 7.48 -0.56 8.09
C ASN A 68 7.67 -0.17 6.63
N ASN A 69 8.02 -1.10 5.76
CA ASN A 69 8.32 -0.80 4.37
C ASN A 69 7.68 -1.76 3.37
N THR A 70 6.81 -2.67 3.82
CA THR A 70 6.14 -3.63 2.95
C THR A 70 4.68 -3.81 3.33
N ILE A 71 3.84 -4.13 2.34
CA ILE A 71 2.45 -4.52 2.56
C ILE A 71 2.14 -5.70 1.64
N THR A 72 1.53 -6.74 2.21
CA THR A 72 1.04 -7.88 1.45
C THR A 72 -0.48 -7.86 1.42
N THR A 73 -1.06 -7.94 0.24
CA THR A 73 -2.50 -7.92 0.06
C THR A 73 -2.96 -9.00 -0.91
N SER A 74 -4.27 -9.16 -1.01
CA SER A 74 -4.87 -10.00 -2.03
C SER A 74 -6.15 -9.38 -2.56
N ILE A 75 -6.47 -9.74 -3.81
CA ILE A 75 -7.73 -9.40 -4.46
C ILE A 75 -8.38 -10.71 -4.90
N TYR A 76 -9.63 -10.91 -4.51
CA TYR A 76 -10.42 -12.05 -4.92
C TYR A 76 -11.51 -11.60 -5.88
N ASN A 77 -11.60 -12.24 -7.04
CA ASN A 77 -12.65 -11.98 -8.00
C ASN A 77 -13.71 -13.09 -7.90
N PRO A 78 -14.90 -12.79 -7.36
CA PRO A 78 -15.94 -13.81 -7.19
C PRO A 78 -16.51 -14.34 -8.51
N GLU A 79 -16.41 -13.56 -9.59
CA GLU A 79 -16.96 -13.97 -10.88
C GLU A 79 -16.23 -15.16 -11.47
N ASN A 80 -14.91 -15.23 -11.29
CA ASN A 80 -14.10 -16.32 -11.85
C ASN A 80 -13.32 -17.11 -10.80
N GLY A 81 -13.48 -16.77 -9.50
CA GLY A 81 -12.78 -17.44 -8.42
C GLY A 81 -11.27 -17.16 -8.38
N PHE A 82 -10.82 -16.16 -9.11
CA PHE A 82 -9.39 -15.87 -9.26
C PHE A 82 -8.89 -15.03 -8.09
N THR A 83 -7.75 -15.40 -7.55
CA THR A 83 -7.09 -14.65 -6.47
C THR A 83 -5.76 -14.13 -6.96
N VAL A 84 -5.51 -12.83 -6.75
CA VAL A 84 -4.26 -12.18 -7.08
C VAL A 84 -3.64 -11.68 -5.79
N GLY A 85 -2.36 -11.98 -5.59
CA GLY A 85 -1.59 -11.45 -4.47
C GLY A 85 -0.77 -10.26 -4.91
N MET A 86 -0.60 -9.30 -3.99
CA MET A 86 0.22 -8.13 -4.24
C MET A 86 1.17 -7.93 -3.07
N TYR A 87 2.41 -7.60 -3.40
CA TYR A 87 3.45 -7.32 -2.41
C TYR A 87 4.08 -5.98 -2.74
N TYR A 88 3.82 -5.00 -1.88
CA TYR A 88 4.30 -3.63 -2.05
C TYR A 88 5.55 -3.41 -1.22
N THR A 89 6.56 -2.79 -1.82
CA THR A 89 7.79 -2.40 -1.13
C THR A 89 8.09 -0.94 -1.43
N ILE A 90 8.40 -0.16 -0.41
CA ILE A 90 8.85 1.22 -0.58
C ILE A 90 10.23 1.21 -1.20
N VAL A 91 10.36 1.84 -2.38
CA VAL A 91 11.66 2.03 -3.03
C VAL A 91 12.25 3.36 -2.61
N ASP A 92 11.44 4.41 -2.68
CA ASP A 92 11.79 5.73 -2.20
C ASP A 92 10.49 6.49 -1.85
N GLU A 93 10.63 7.75 -1.50
CA GLU A 93 9.53 8.60 -1.05
C GLU A 93 8.37 8.68 -2.04
N ASN A 94 8.65 8.52 -3.33
CA ASN A 94 7.66 8.68 -4.41
C ASN A 94 7.47 7.42 -5.25
N THR A 95 8.05 6.30 -4.85
CA THR A 95 8.03 5.08 -5.65
C THR A 95 7.74 3.85 -4.80
N LEU A 96 6.76 3.06 -5.22
CA LEU A 96 6.50 1.73 -4.68
C LEU A 96 6.80 0.69 -5.75
N GLN A 97 7.41 -0.42 -5.36
CA GLN A 97 7.49 -1.62 -6.17
C GLN A 97 6.33 -2.53 -5.79
N CYS A 98 5.61 -3.02 -6.77
CA CYS A 98 4.52 -3.96 -6.54
C CYS A 98 4.81 -5.24 -7.32
N VAL A 99 4.88 -6.36 -6.59
CA VAL A 99 4.98 -7.68 -7.21
C VAL A 99 3.58 -8.27 -7.21
N ILE A 100 3.04 -8.52 -8.39
CA ILE A 100 1.70 -9.07 -8.57
C ILE A 100 1.86 -10.55 -8.89
N THR A 101 1.23 -11.40 -8.08
CA THR A 101 1.28 -12.86 -8.26
C THR A 101 -0.12 -13.39 -8.54
N GLY A 102 -0.20 -14.37 -9.41
CA GLY A 102 -1.43 -15.03 -9.82
C GLY A 102 -1.01 -16.14 -10.74
N ASP A 103 -1.59 -16.21 -11.95
CA ASP A 103 -1.13 -17.17 -12.96
C ASP A 103 0.30 -16.87 -13.41
N ILE A 104 0.66 -15.58 -13.42
CA ILE A 104 2.02 -15.12 -13.73
C ILE A 104 2.48 -14.16 -12.65
N LYS A 105 3.79 -13.96 -12.58
CA LYS A 105 4.40 -13.02 -11.65
C LYS A 105 4.88 -11.81 -12.42
N ILE A 106 4.39 -10.63 -12.05
CA ILE A 106 4.72 -9.36 -12.70
C ILE A 106 5.21 -8.38 -11.64
N THR A 107 6.27 -7.66 -11.95
CA THR A 107 6.76 -6.57 -11.09
C THR A 107 6.50 -5.24 -11.78
N VAL A 108 5.84 -4.33 -11.09
CA VAL A 108 5.55 -3.00 -11.60
C VAL A 108 6.02 -1.95 -10.60
N LEU A 109 6.26 -0.75 -11.09
CA LEU A 109 6.57 0.41 -10.25
C LEU A 109 5.38 1.35 -10.25
N LEU A 110 5.02 1.80 -9.05
CA LEU A 110 3.98 2.80 -8.85
C LEU A 110 4.63 4.10 -8.43
N LYS A 111 4.17 5.20 -8.99
CA LYS A 111 4.66 6.53 -8.66
C LYS A 111 3.58 7.31 -7.91
N ARG A 112 4.00 8.12 -6.95
CA ARG A 112 3.08 9.00 -6.22
C ARG A 112 2.55 10.06 -7.18
N GLU A 113 1.25 10.24 -7.14
CA GLU A 113 0.59 11.27 -7.94
C GLU A 113 0.93 12.67 -7.46
#